data_885d89cc9d45014f07b86786a96f961f
#
_entry.id   885d89cc9d45014f07b86786a96f961f
#
_cell.length_a   1.000
_cell.length_b   1.000
_cell.length_c   1.000
_cell.angle_alpha   90.00
_cell.angle_beta   90.00
_cell.angle_gamma   90.00
#
_symmetry.space_group_name_H-M   'P 1'
#
loop_
_entity.id
_entity.type
_entity.pdbx_description
1 polymer ?
#
loop_
_entity_poly.entity_id
_entity_poly.type
_entity_poly.pdbx_seq_one_letter_code
_entity_poly.pdbx_strand_id
1 'polypeptide(L)'
;MLEITGLKKVFNRGTVNEKVALNGLNITVNDGDFVTVIGGNGAGKSTMLNAICGVFPVDEGKIVLDGNDITALPEYKRAKFLGRVFQDPMMGTSPNMEIQENLALAYRRGKSRLLRPGITKAEKELYREHLKRLGLGLEDR
;
A
#
# COMPACT_ATOMS: atom_id res chain seq x y z
N MET A 1 13.05 -5.78 5.28
CA MET A 1 13.43 -6.49 4.02
C MET A 1 12.20 -7.15 3.39
N LEU A 2 12.02 -7.04 2.06
CA LEU A 2 10.95 -7.69 1.29
C LEU A 2 11.55 -8.77 0.39
N GLU A 3 11.02 -9.98 0.46
CA GLU A 3 11.42 -11.10 -0.39
C GLU A 3 10.21 -11.65 -1.15
N ILE A 4 10.33 -11.76 -2.44
CA ILE A 4 9.34 -12.35 -3.34
C ILE A 4 9.99 -13.52 -4.06
N THR A 5 9.37 -14.69 -4.00
CA THR A 5 9.90 -15.91 -4.59
C THR A 5 8.84 -16.59 -5.45
N GLY A 6 9.17 -16.80 -6.74
CA GLY A 6 8.36 -17.58 -7.67
C GLY A 6 6.96 -17.03 -7.90
N LEU A 7 6.74 -15.71 -7.75
CA LEU A 7 5.41 -15.12 -7.78
C LEU A 7 4.76 -15.25 -9.15
N LYS A 8 3.57 -15.84 -9.20
CA LYS A 8 2.80 -16.04 -10.41
C LYS A 8 1.37 -15.51 -10.28
N LYS A 9 0.90 -14.86 -11.35
CA LYS A 9 -0.49 -14.39 -11.45
C LYS A 9 -0.99 -14.51 -12.87
N VAL A 10 -2.11 -15.21 -13.01
CA VAL A 10 -2.84 -15.39 -14.27
C VAL A 10 -4.24 -14.82 -14.09
N PHE A 11 -4.63 -13.90 -14.95
CA PHE A 11 -5.99 -13.38 -14.99
C PHE A 11 -6.81 -14.13 -16.04
N ASN A 12 -8.11 -14.27 -15.78
CA ASN A 12 -9.09 -14.89 -16.67
C ASN A 12 -8.68 -16.30 -17.15
N ARG A 13 -8.12 -17.10 -16.24
CA ARG A 13 -7.62 -18.46 -16.54
C ARG A 13 -8.70 -19.32 -17.24
N GLY A 14 -8.31 -20.00 -18.31
CA GLY A 14 -9.20 -20.88 -19.08
C GLY A 14 -10.16 -20.15 -20.01
N THR A 15 -10.00 -18.85 -20.23
CA THR A 15 -10.80 -18.08 -21.18
C THR A 15 -9.94 -17.55 -22.33
N VAL A 16 -10.60 -17.07 -23.41
CA VAL A 16 -9.92 -16.43 -24.55
C VAL A 16 -9.15 -15.17 -24.15
N ASN A 17 -9.42 -14.61 -22.98
CA ASN A 17 -8.75 -13.41 -22.43
C ASN A 17 -7.75 -13.77 -21.34
N GLU A 18 -7.29 -15.02 -21.29
CA GLU A 18 -6.27 -15.43 -20.31
C GLU A 18 -5.00 -14.60 -20.49
N LYS A 19 -4.50 -14.07 -19.39
CA LYS A 19 -3.28 -13.27 -19.36
C LYS A 19 -2.38 -13.66 -18.20
N VAL A 20 -1.20 -14.18 -18.50
CA VAL A 20 -0.13 -14.36 -17.52
C VAL A 20 0.49 -12.99 -17.25
N ALA A 21 0.22 -12.44 -16.09
CA ALA A 21 0.68 -11.11 -15.71
C ALA A 21 1.99 -11.13 -14.90
N LEU A 22 2.19 -12.17 -14.10
CA LEU A 22 3.45 -12.47 -13.42
C LEU A 22 3.78 -13.94 -13.68
N ASN A 23 5.03 -14.23 -14.00
CA ASN A 23 5.48 -15.58 -14.35
C ASN A 23 6.78 -15.93 -13.62
N GLY A 24 6.67 -16.34 -12.36
CA GLY A 24 7.82 -16.75 -11.55
C GLY A 24 8.72 -15.59 -11.12
N LEU A 25 8.15 -14.45 -10.77
CA LEU A 25 8.88 -13.26 -10.35
C LEU A 25 9.62 -13.50 -9.03
N ASN A 26 10.91 -13.14 -9.01
CA ASN A 26 11.76 -13.16 -7.83
C ASN A 26 12.35 -11.76 -7.63
N ILE A 27 12.19 -11.20 -6.43
CA ILE A 27 12.73 -9.88 -6.07
C ILE A 27 13.11 -9.90 -4.60
N THR A 28 14.25 -9.31 -4.27
CA THR A 28 14.66 -8.98 -2.91
C THR A 28 14.90 -7.49 -2.80
N VAL A 29 14.28 -6.86 -1.80
CA VAL A 29 14.48 -5.44 -1.46
C VAL A 29 14.96 -5.38 -0.02
N ASN A 30 16.17 -4.89 0.19
CA ASN A 30 16.76 -4.75 1.52
C ASN A 30 16.28 -3.47 2.20
N ASP A 31 16.51 -3.39 3.50
CA ASP A 31 16.21 -2.17 4.26
C ASP A 31 17.10 -1.03 3.77
N GLY A 32 16.47 0.12 3.53
CA GLY A 32 17.15 1.30 2.97
C GLY A 32 17.23 1.33 1.45
N ASP A 33 16.87 0.26 0.75
CA ASP A 33 16.87 0.25 -0.71
C ASP A 33 15.83 1.20 -1.30
N PHE A 34 16.22 1.88 -2.38
CA PHE A 34 15.32 2.61 -3.27
C PHE A 34 15.27 1.89 -4.62
N VAL A 35 14.14 1.28 -4.93
CA VAL A 35 13.99 0.42 -6.11
C VAL A 35 13.05 1.06 -7.13
N THR A 36 13.52 1.20 -8.37
CA THR A 36 12.71 1.67 -9.50
C THR A 36 12.32 0.50 -10.40
N VAL A 37 11.03 0.40 -10.72
CA VAL A 37 10.50 -0.64 -11.63
C VAL A 37 10.19 0.00 -12.99
N ILE A 38 10.93 -0.43 -14.01
CA ILE A 38 10.82 0.09 -15.38
C ILE A 38 10.24 -0.99 -16.28
N GLY A 39 9.47 -0.58 -17.29
CA GLY A 39 8.90 -1.48 -18.30
C GLY A 39 7.72 -0.83 -19.03
N GLY A 40 7.38 -1.35 -20.20
CA GLY A 40 6.26 -0.89 -21.04
C GLY A 40 4.89 -1.11 -20.39
N ASN A 41 3.85 -0.61 -21.06
CA ASN A 41 2.48 -0.87 -20.66
C ASN A 41 2.17 -2.38 -20.76
N GLY A 42 1.52 -2.92 -19.74
CA GLY A 42 1.22 -4.35 -19.68
C GLY A 42 2.37 -5.25 -19.19
N ALA A 43 3.55 -4.72 -18.86
CA ALA A 43 4.70 -5.48 -18.36
C ALA A 43 4.54 -6.04 -16.93
N GLY A 44 3.38 -5.91 -16.31
CA GLY A 44 3.12 -6.47 -14.97
C GLY A 44 3.50 -5.58 -13.79
N LYS A 45 4.01 -4.36 -14.00
CA LYS A 45 4.43 -3.45 -12.91
C LYS A 45 3.34 -3.22 -11.87
N SER A 46 2.17 -2.77 -12.32
CA SER A 46 1.02 -2.53 -11.43
C SER A 46 0.49 -3.84 -10.83
N THR A 47 0.56 -4.94 -11.57
CA THR A 47 0.17 -6.26 -11.06
C THR A 47 1.08 -6.70 -9.92
N MET A 48 2.38 -6.51 -10.04
CA MET A 48 3.35 -6.79 -8.99
C MET A 48 3.07 -5.95 -7.73
N LEU A 49 2.93 -4.64 -7.88
CA LEU A 49 2.63 -3.74 -6.74
C LEU A 49 1.30 -4.10 -6.07
N ASN A 50 0.26 -4.40 -6.86
CA ASN A 50 -1.03 -4.83 -6.35
C ASN A 50 -0.95 -6.19 -5.63
N ALA A 51 -0.14 -7.13 -6.14
CA ALA A 51 0.09 -8.42 -5.50
C ALA A 51 0.80 -8.25 -4.14
N ILE A 52 1.81 -7.38 -4.05
CA ILE A 52 2.50 -7.05 -2.80
C ILE A 52 1.51 -6.43 -1.79
N CYS A 53 0.66 -5.51 -2.24
CA CYS A 53 -0.35 -4.88 -1.39
C CYS A 53 -1.51 -5.81 -0.99
N GLY A 54 -1.70 -6.95 -1.70
CA GLY A 54 -2.77 -7.91 -1.40
C GLY A 54 -4.13 -7.53 -1.97
N VAL A 55 -4.16 -6.74 -3.04
CA VAL A 55 -5.40 -6.35 -3.75
C VAL A 55 -6.12 -7.57 -4.33
N PHE A 56 -5.37 -8.60 -4.69
CA PHE A 56 -5.87 -9.90 -5.14
C PHE A 56 -4.92 -11.02 -4.68
N PRO A 57 -5.40 -12.26 -4.58
CA PRO A 57 -4.55 -13.41 -4.28
C PRO A 57 -3.63 -13.74 -5.45
N VAL A 58 -2.42 -14.19 -5.14
CA VAL A 58 -1.48 -14.74 -6.11
C VAL A 58 -1.77 -16.21 -6.36
N ASP A 59 -1.40 -16.75 -7.52
CA ASP A 59 -1.68 -18.14 -7.87
C ASP A 59 -0.58 -19.08 -7.37
N GLU A 60 0.68 -18.61 -7.40
CA GLU A 60 1.85 -19.35 -6.91
C GLU A 60 2.87 -18.36 -6.34
N GLY A 61 3.82 -18.88 -5.57
CA GLY A 61 4.91 -18.13 -4.99
C GLY A 61 4.65 -17.60 -3.60
N LYS A 62 5.60 -16.83 -3.10
CA LYS A 62 5.62 -16.36 -1.70
C LYS A 62 6.04 -14.90 -1.61
N ILE A 63 5.43 -14.18 -0.68
CA ILE A 63 5.78 -12.80 -0.33
C ILE A 63 6.08 -12.76 1.17
N VAL A 64 7.31 -12.44 1.52
CA VAL A 64 7.77 -12.33 2.91
C VAL A 64 8.20 -10.90 3.17
N LEU A 65 7.71 -10.30 4.24
CA LEU A 65 8.08 -8.97 4.69
C LEU A 65 8.58 -9.03 6.13
N ASP A 66 9.83 -8.61 6.33
CA ASP A 66 10.51 -8.64 7.64
C ASP A 66 10.40 -10.01 8.33
N GLY A 67 10.64 -11.10 7.57
CA GLY A 67 10.54 -12.47 8.01
C GLY A 67 9.11 -13.01 8.17
N ASN A 68 8.07 -12.18 7.98
CA ASN A 68 6.69 -12.59 8.09
C ASN A 68 6.10 -12.92 6.72
N ASP A 69 5.53 -14.11 6.57
CA ASP A 69 4.80 -14.48 5.37
C ASP A 69 3.47 -13.72 5.29
N ILE A 70 3.35 -12.85 4.29
CA ILE A 70 2.16 -12.06 4.07
C ILE A 70 1.35 -12.53 2.85
N THR A 71 1.76 -13.63 2.20
CA THR A 71 1.21 -14.11 0.93
C THR A 71 -0.31 -14.27 0.95
N ALA A 72 -0.86 -14.86 2.01
CA ALA A 72 -2.30 -15.09 2.17
C ALA A 72 -3.04 -13.96 2.92
N LEU A 73 -2.33 -12.93 3.39
CA LEU A 73 -2.96 -11.85 4.12
C LEU A 73 -3.75 -10.93 3.17
N PRO A 74 -5.00 -10.57 3.50
CA PRO A 74 -5.77 -9.59 2.74
C PRO A 74 -5.18 -8.17 2.90
N GLU A 75 -5.51 -7.29 1.96
CA GLU A 75 -4.98 -5.91 1.86
C GLU A 75 -5.03 -5.15 3.19
N TYR A 76 -6.17 -5.18 3.90
CA TYR A 76 -6.33 -4.45 5.16
C TYR A 76 -5.41 -4.94 6.29
N LYS A 77 -4.98 -6.21 6.27
CA LYS A 77 -4.00 -6.74 7.22
C LYS A 77 -2.57 -6.33 6.83
N ARG A 78 -2.26 -6.32 5.52
CA ARG A 78 -0.96 -5.85 5.03
C ARG A 78 -0.77 -4.34 5.20
N ALA A 79 -1.85 -3.58 5.24
CA ALA A 79 -1.81 -2.13 5.47
C ALA A 79 -1.16 -1.73 6.81
N LYS A 80 -0.96 -2.64 7.75
CA LYS A 80 -0.18 -2.38 8.97
C LYS A 80 1.32 -2.19 8.69
N PHE A 81 1.83 -2.85 7.66
CA PHE A 81 3.26 -2.93 7.34
C PHE A 81 3.60 -2.14 6.08
N LEU A 82 2.65 -2.00 5.16
CA LEU A 82 2.86 -1.40 3.85
C LEU A 82 2.17 -0.03 3.75
N GLY A 83 2.91 0.98 3.33
CA GLY A 83 2.37 2.25 2.85
C GLY A 83 2.20 2.21 1.33
N ARG A 84 1.10 2.77 0.82
CA ARG A 84 0.87 2.90 -0.61
C ARG A 84 0.49 4.33 -0.97
N VAL A 85 1.15 4.84 -2.00
CA VAL A 85 0.78 6.10 -2.65
C VAL A 85 0.27 5.75 -4.05
N PHE A 86 -0.90 6.27 -4.39
CA PHE A 86 -1.50 6.06 -5.70
C PHE A 86 -1.06 7.14 -6.68
N GLN A 87 -1.12 6.84 -7.97
CA GLN A 87 -0.86 7.82 -9.02
C GLN A 87 -1.92 8.93 -9.02
N ASP A 88 -3.18 8.56 -8.79
CA ASP A 88 -4.28 9.49 -8.54
C ASP A 88 -4.42 9.71 -7.03
N PRO A 89 -4.21 10.95 -6.53
CA PRO A 89 -4.34 11.27 -5.10
C PRO A 89 -5.72 10.97 -4.53
N MET A 90 -6.76 11.05 -5.35
CA MET A 90 -8.16 10.78 -4.94
C MET A 90 -8.39 9.32 -4.56
N MET A 91 -7.56 8.40 -5.08
CA MET A 91 -7.62 6.98 -4.73
C MET A 91 -7.12 6.67 -3.31
N GLY A 92 -6.28 7.54 -2.76
CA GLY A 92 -5.65 7.35 -1.46
C GLY A 92 -6.23 8.20 -0.32
N THR A 93 -7.17 9.09 -0.64
CA THR A 93 -7.79 10.03 0.31
C THR A 93 -9.30 10.01 0.19
N SER A 94 -10.00 10.47 1.23
CA SER A 94 -11.44 10.72 1.18
C SER A 94 -11.67 12.20 0.83
N PRO A 95 -12.13 12.53 -0.39
CA PRO A 95 -12.20 13.92 -0.88
C PRO A 95 -13.20 14.78 -0.11
N ASN A 96 -14.19 14.15 0.53
CA ASN A 96 -15.23 14.84 1.31
C ASN A 96 -14.86 15.02 2.79
N MET A 97 -13.69 14.58 3.20
CA MET A 97 -13.17 14.70 4.56
C MET A 97 -12.11 15.80 4.63
N GLU A 98 -12.05 16.47 5.77
CA GLU A 98 -10.99 17.45 6.04
C GLU A 98 -9.59 16.80 6.01
N ILE A 99 -8.56 17.60 5.80
CA ILE A 99 -7.16 17.13 5.82
C ILE A 99 -6.83 16.43 7.13
N GLN A 100 -7.24 17.03 8.26
CA GLN A 100 -7.01 16.44 9.59
C GLN A 100 -7.72 15.08 9.78
N GLU A 101 -8.88 14.89 9.17
CA GLU A 101 -9.62 13.62 9.24
C GLU A 101 -8.94 12.53 8.42
N ASN A 102 -8.48 12.87 7.20
CA ASN A 102 -7.68 11.98 6.38
C ASN A 102 -6.36 11.57 7.08
N LEU A 103 -5.68 12.51 7.73
CA LEU A 103 -4.48 12.24 8.53
C LEU A 103 -4.80 11.34 9.74
N ALA A 104 -5.95 11.54 10.39
CA ALA A 104 -6.38 10.69 11.50
C ALA A 104 -6.65 9.25 11.06
N LEU A 105 -7.26 9.04 9.89
CA LEU A 105 -7.43 7.70 9.31
C LEU A 105 -6.08 7.03 9.04
N ALA A 106 -5.16 7.76 8.42
CA ALA A 106 -3.82 7.26 8.13
C ALA A 106 -3.04 6.91 9.42
N TYR A 107 -3.08 7.78 10.42
CA TYR A 107 -2.39 7.60 11.70
C TYR A 107 -2.91 6.41 12.52
N ARG A 108 -4.20 6.09 12.37
CA ARG A 108 -4.87 4.98 13.06
C ARG A 108 -4.82 3.67 12.31
N ARG A 109 -4.18 3.64 11.16
CA ARG A 109 -4.02 2.43 10.36
C ARG A 109 -3.41 1.29 11.19
N GLY A 110 -4.10 0.14 11.23
CA GLY A 110 -3.65 -1.02 11.98
C GLY A 110 -3.82 -0.96 13.50
N LYS A 111 -4.34 0.14 14.05
CA LYS A 111 -4.62 0.28 15.48
C LYS A 111 -6.08 -0.12 15.80
N SER A 112 -6.31 -0.62 17.02
CA SER A 112 -7.67 -0.92 17.50
C SER A 112 -8.50 0.36 17.61
N ARG A 113 -9.75 0.26 17.18
CA ARG A 113 -10.72 1.36 17.25
C ARG A 113 -11.62 1.15 18.47
N LEU A 114 -11.29 1.80 19.58
CA LEU A 114 -12.19 1.93 20.71
C LEU A 114 -13.08 3.17 20.52
N LEU A 115 -14.18 3.25 21.28
CA LEU A 115 -15.02 4.45 21.37
C LEU A 115 -14.20 5.58 22.02
N ARG A 116 -13.54 6.38 21.21
CA ARG A 116 -12.73 7.54 21.61
C ARG A 116 -13.08 8.73 20.72
N PRO A 117 -12.80 9.97 21.15
CA PRO A 117 -12.93 11.15 20.29
C PRO A 117 -12.23 10.95 18.94
N GLY A 118 -12.85 11.41 17.88
CA GLY A 118 -12.36 11.24 16.52
C GLY A 118 -10.93 11.76 16.34
N ILE A 119 -10.62 12.94 16.90
CA ILE A 119 -9.29 13.56 16.87
C ILE A 119 -9.07 14.24 18.21
N THR A 120 -7.98 13.96 18.90
CA THR A 120 -7.60 14.61 20.14
C THR A 120 -6.86 15.91 19.89
N LYS A 121 -6.74 16.79 20.89
CA LYS A 121 -5.94 18.03 20.78
C LYS A 121 -4.47 17.75 20.44
N ALA A 122 -3.89 16.72 21.05
CA ALA A 122 -2.50 16.32 20.77
C ALA A 122 -2.32 15.82 19.34
N GLU A 123 -3.28 15.07 18.81
CA GLU A 123 -3.26 14.63 17.40
C GLU A 123 -3.39 15.81 16.42
N LYS A 124 -4.22 16.81 16.74
CA LYS A 124 -4.32 18.04 15.92
C LYS A 124 -2.99 18.78 15.84
N GLU A 125 -2.31 18.92 16.97
CA GLU A 125 -1.00 19.59 17.01
C GLU A 125 0.05 18.81 16.22
N LEU A 126 0.08 17.48 16.36
CA LEU A 126 0.96 16.60 15.57
C LEU A 126 0.69 16.76 14.06
N TYR A 127 -0.56 16.79 13.64
CA TYR A 127 -0.91 16.94 12.22
C TYR A 127 -0.52 18.32 11.68
N ARG A 128 -0.74 19.36 12.46
CA ARG A 128 -0.27 20.71 12.13
C ARG A 128 1.24 20.77 11.92
N GLU A 129 1.99 20.19 12.83
CA GLU A 129 3.45 20.12 12.70
C GLU A 129 3.90 19.40 11.43
N HIS A 130 3.28 18.28 11.10
CA HIS A 130 3.57 17.57 9.85
C HIS A 130 3.22 18.38 8.60
N LEU A 131 2.07 19.04 8.58
CA LEU A 131 1.67 19.91 7.46
C LEU A 131 2.59 21.12 7.31
N LYS A 132 3.02 21.71 8.40
CA LYS A 132 3.95 22.86 8.42
C LYS A 132 5.29 22.51 7.75
N ARG A 133 5.76 21.27 7.89
CA ARG A 133 6.99 20.80 7.22
C ARG A 133 6.88 20.79 5.69
N LEU A 134 5.68 20.76 5.13
CA LEU A 134 5.47 20.83 3.69
C LEU A 134 5.61 22.25 3.13
N GLY A 135 5.49 23.29 3.97
CA GLY A 135 5.61 24.68 3.55
C GLY A 135 4.53 25.16 2.57
N LEU A 136 3.35 24.53 2.59
CA LEU A 136 2.24 24.80 1.67
C LEU A 136 1.11 25.62 2.30
N GLY A 137 1.23 26.03 3.55
CA GLY A 137 0.18 26.78 4.28
C GLY A 137 -1.10 25.95 4.52
N LEU A 138 -0.97 24.63 4.62
CA LEU A 138 -2.09 23.71 4.82
C LEU A 138 -2.43 23.50 6.29
N GLU A 139 -1.55 23.91 7.18
CA GLU A 139 -1.67 23.77 8.63
C GLU A 139 -2.80 24.58 9.26
N ASP A 140 -3.28 25.60 8.55
CA ASP A 140 -4.34 26.52 9.00
C ASP A 140 -5.69 26.32 8.26
N ARG A 141 -5.80 25.24 7.47
CA ARG A 141 -6.99 24.89 6.70
C ARG A 141 -7.72 23.69 7.26
#